data_5b03c4fb9deb79492183cdf7697db23e
#
_entry.id   5b03c4fb9deb79492183cdf7697db23e
#
_cell.length_a   1.000
_cell.length_b   1.000
_cell.length_c   1.000
_cell.angle_alpha   90.00
_cell.angle_beta   90.00
_cell.angle_gamma   90.00
#
_symmetry.space_group_name_H-M   'P 1'
#
loop_
_entity.id
_entity.type
_entity.pdbx_description
1 polymer ?
#
loop_
_entity_poly.entity_id
_entity_poly.type
_entity_poly.pdbx_seq_one_letter_code
_entity_poly.pdbx_strand_id
1 'polypeptide(L)'
;MALKTPYYLIDERRLLENLKIIQQIRASSGAKVVLALKCFSCWSVFGLMKKYMDGTTSSSLYEARLGREKFGKEVHAYCVAYTKDEIRGISRLSDKVIFNSYSQLKKYYRRAKGCEVGLRLNPGISYSHYDLADPARRFSRLGESDISTIRAASKLISGIMLHFNCENSDIKNFVSSIDYISRKYSFLLKKLKWVSLVAVYISQRKDTLSRSFAGY
;
A
#
# COMPACT_ATOMS: atom_id res chain seq x y z
N MET A 1 3.89 -15.60 -35.40
CA MET A 1 5.07 -14.71 -35.39
C MET A 1 5.89 -15.04 -34.16
N ALA A 2 7.12 -15.51 -34.29
CA ALA A 2 8.00 -15.80 -33.15
C ALA A 2 8.46 -14.45 -32.54
N LEU A 3 8.26 -14.28 -31.22
CA LEU A 3 8.73 -13.11 -30.52
C LEU A 3 10.25 -13.17 -30.34
N LYS A 4 10.94 -12.07 -30.60
CA LYS A 4 12.39 -11.98 -30.37
C LYS A 4 12.65 -11.82 -28.86
N THR A 5 13.51 -12.65 -28.30
CA THR A 5 13.96 -12.56 -26.89
C THR A 5 15.08 -11.52 -26.73
N PRO A 6 15.24 -10.89 -25.55
CA PRO A 6 14.41 -11.04 -24.33
C PRO A 6 13.13 -10.18 -24.35
N TYR A 7 12.05 -10.66 -23.73
CA TYR A 7 10.80 -9.90 -23.56
C TYR A 7 10.05 -10.32 -22.28
N TYR A 8 9.15 -9.45 -21.81
CA TYR A 8 8.16 -9.77 -20.79
C TYR A 8 6.81 -9.97 -21.46
N LEU A 9 6.19 -11.13 -21.22
CA LEU A 9 4.87 -11.45 -21.72
C LEU A 9 3.83 -11.26 -20.61
N ILE A 10 2.81 -10.47 -20.87
CA ILE A 10 1.64 -10.32 -19.99
C ILE A 10 0.46 -11.01 -20.65
N ASP A 11 -0.05 -12.07 -20.02
CA ASP A 11 -1.28 -12.74 -20.43
C ASP A 11 -2.48 -11.99 -19.83
N GLU A 12 -3.18 -11.21 -20.67
CA GLU A 12 -4.34 -10.42 -20.24
C GLU A 12 -5.50 -11.28 -19.75
N ARG A 13 -5.65 -12.50 -20.22
CA ARG A 13 -6.71 -13.42 -19.75
C ARG A 13 -6.44 -13.82 -18.30
N ARG A 14 -5.23 -14.21 -17.96
CA ARG A 14 -4.83 -14.53 -16.58
C ARG A 14 -4.89 -13.30 -15.67
N LEU A 15 -4.49 -12.15 -16.19
CA LEU A 15 -4.64 -10.88 -15.48
C LEU A 15 -6.12 -10.60 -15.18
N LEU A 16 -7.02 -10.80 -16.14
CA LEU A 16 -8.46 -10.61 -15.96
C LEU A 16 -9.04 -11.55 -14.89
N GLU A 17 -8.61 -12.81 -14.85
CA GLU A 17 -9.02 -13.76 -13.81
C GLU A 17 -8.66 -13.23 -12.40
N ASN A 18 -7.43 -12.74 -12.22
CA ASN A 18 -7.01 -12.13 -10.96
C ASN A 18 -7.81 -10.85 -10.63
N LEU A 19 -8.09 -10.02 -11.62
CA LEU A 19 -8.87 -8.80 -11.44
C LEU A 19 -10.33 -9.08 -11.04
N LYS A 20 -10.93 -10.17 -11.51
CA LYS A 20 -12.25 -10.63 -11.07
C LYS A 20 -12.26 -11.04 -9.59
N ILE A 21 -11.17 -11.65 -9.08
CA ILE A 21 -11.02 -11.94 -7.65
C ILE A 21 -10.99 -10.64 -6.84
N ILE A 22 -10.23 -9.65 -7.31
CA ILE A 22 -10.18 -8.31 -6.70
C ILE A 22 -11.58 -7.68 -6.67
N GLN A 23 -12.34 -7.79 -7.76
CA GLN A 23 -13.71 -7.28 -7.83
C GLN A 23 -14.63 -7.96 -6.79
N GLN A 24 -14.52 -9.26 -6.61
CA GLN A 24 -15.29 -10.00 -5.58
C GLN A 24 -14.94 -9.52 -4.17
N ILE A 25 -13.64 -9.36 -3.87
CA ILE A 25 -13.18 -8.83 -2.58
C ILE A 25 -13.75 -7.43 -2.33
N ARG A 26 -13.69 -6.55 -3.32
CA ARG A 26 -14.26 -5.20 -3.22
C ARG A 26 -15.76 -5.23 -2.96
N ALA A 27 -16.49 -6.05 -3.69
CA ALA A 27 -17.94 -6.18 -3.55
C ALA A 27 -18.36 -6.71 -2.18
N SER A 28 -17.62 -7.68 -1.64
CA SER A 28 -17.94 -8.31 -0.35
C SER A 28 -17.51 -7.49 0.86
N SER A 29 -16.41 -6.73 0.74
CA SER A 29 -15.83 -5.98 1.87
C SER A 29 -16.20 -4.49 1.88
N GLY A 30 -16.61 -3.91 0.74
CA GLY A 30 -16.74 -2.47 0.56
C GLY A 30 -15.40 -1.71 0.54
N ALA A 31 -14.28 -2.41 0.63
CA ALA A 31 -12.95 -1.79 0.64
C ALA A 31 -12.53 -1.33 -0.75
N LYS A 32 -11.78 -0.23 -0.82
CA LYS A 32 -11.08 0.19 -2.04
C LYS A 32 -9.79 -0.62 -2.21
N VAL A 33 -9.48 -0.99 -3.44
CA VAL A 33 -8.23 -1.68 -3.78
C VAL A 33 -7.39 -0.80 -4.70
N VAL A 34 -6.16 -0.52 -4.30
CA VAL A 34 -5.21 0.30 -5.06
C VAL A 34 -3.99 -0.52 -5.48
N LEU A 35 -3.51 -0.27 -6.69
CA LEU A 35 -2.33 -0.94 -7.26
C LEU A 35 -1.05 -0.37 -6.68
N ALA A 36 -0.19 -1.20 -6.12
CA ALA A 36 1.15 -0.80 -5.69
C ALA A 36 2.10 -0.74 -6.90
N LEU A 37 2.46 0.46 -7.33
CA LEU A 37 3.26 0.66 -8.56
C LEU A 37 4.69 0.11 -8.42
N LYS A 38 5.25 0.07 -7.23
CA LYS A 38 6.55 -0.59 -6.96
C LYS A 38 6.54 -2.10 -7.25
N CYS A 39 5.36 -2.73 -7.19
CA CYS A 39 5.20 -4.16 -7.47
C CYS A 39 4.86 -4.42 -8.92
N PHE A 40 4.07 -3.53 -9.53
CA PHE A 40 3.65 -3.67 -10.92
C PHE A 40 3.37 -2.29 -11.53
N SER A 41 4.18 -1.91 -12.52
CA SER A 41 4.13 -0.59 -13.17
C SER A 41 3.99 -0.67 -14.71
N CYS A 42 3.61 -1.83 -15.24
CA CYS A 42 3.41 -1.99 -16.68
C CYS A 42 2.12 -1.29 -17.12
N TRP A 43 2.23 -0.05 -17.56
CA TRP A 43 1.08 0.81 -17.88
C TRP A 43 0.31 0.36 -19.14
N SER A 44 0.86 -0.51 -19.98
CA SER A 44 0.15 -1.03 -21.18
C SER A 44 -1.17 -1.71 -20.82
N VAL A 45 -1.28 -2.31 -19.63
CA VAL A 45 -2.49 -2.99 -19.14
C VAL A 45 -3.29 -2.19 -18.13
N PHE A 46 -2.91 -0.95 -17.83
CA PHE A 46 -3.66 -0.11 -16.90
C PHE A 46 -5.09 0.17 -17.36
N GLY A 47 -5.32 0.21 -18.68
CA GLY A 47 -6.67 0.32 -19.26
C GLY A 47 -7.62 -0.80 -18.81
N LEU A 48 -7.10 -2.02 -18.69
CA LEU A 48 -7.85 -3.17 -18.15
C LEU A 48 -7.97 -3.05 -16.62
N MET A 49 -6.86 -2.84 -15.92
CA MET A 49 -6.80 -2.86 -14.44
C MET A 49 -7.68 -1.79 -13.78
N LYS A 50 -7.74 -0.59 -14.34
CA LYS A 50 -8.56 0.51 -13.78
C LYS A 50 -10.07 0.24 -13.78
N LYS A 51 -10.55 -0.76 -14.52
CA LYS A 51 -11.96 -1.18 -14.46
C LYS A 51 -12.29 -1.91 -13.14
N TYR A 52 -11.29 -2.50 -12.51
CA TYR A 52 -11.42 -3.36 -11.34
C TYR A 52 -10.82 -2.79 -10.05
N MET A 53 -9.97 -1.78 -10.16
CA MET A 53 -9.26 -1.17 -9.04
C MET A 53 -9.60 0.32 -8.91
N ASP A 54 -9.41 0.87 -7.71
CA ASP A 54 -9.85 2.23 -7.36
C ASP A 54 -8.76 3.28 -7.51
N GLY A 55 -7.52 2.86 -7.68
CA GLY A 55 -6.40 3.77 -7.80
C GLY A 55 -5.04 3.09 -7.73
N THR A 56 -4.03 3.88 -7.41
CA THR A 56 -2.64 3.45 -7.26
C THR A 56 -2.05 3.91 -5.94
N THR A 57 -1.04 3.18 -5.45
CA THR A 57 -0.18 3.66 -4.37
C THR A 57 1.27 3.72 -4.84
N SER A 58 1.94 4.82 -4.51
CA SER A 58 3.21 5.26 -5.07
C SER A 58 4.26 5.41 -3.99
N SER A 59 5.50 5.01 -4.28
CA SER A 59 6.65 5.11 -3.37
C SER A 59 7.61 6.24 -3.77
N SER A 60 7.35 6.94 -4.87
CA SER A 60 8.18 8.02 -5.41
C SER A 60 7.34 9.05 -6.18
N LEU A 61 7.95 10.19 -6.49
CA LEU A 61 7.35 11.22 -7.34
C LEU A 61 7.04 10.66 -8.76
N TYR A 62 7.93 9.82 -9.29
CA TYR A 62 7.74 9.25 -10.63
C TYR A 62 6.59 8.25 -10.67
N GLU A 63 6.45 7.42 -9.65
CA GLU A 63 5.29 6.53 -9.52
C GLU A 63 3.98 7.31 -9.33
N ALA A 64 3.98 8.40 -8.53
CA ALA A 64 2.81 9.25 -8.39
C ALA A 64 2.39 9.88 -9.72
N ARG A 65 3.36 10.33 -10.52
CA ARG A 65 3.12 10.82 -11.89
C ARG A 65 2.54 9.74 -12.79
N LEU A 66 3.16 8.54 -12.78
CA LEU A 66 2.67 7.40 -13.55
C LEU A 66 1.21 7.04 -13.18
N GLY A 67 0.90 6.99 -11.89
CA GLY A 67 -0.45 6.74 -11.41
C GLY A 67 -1.44 7.81 -11.88
N ARG A 68 -1.08 9.09 -11.76
CA ARG A 68 -1.95 10.21 -12.17
C ARG A 68 -2.17 10.23 -13.69
N GLU A 69 -1.11 10.11 -14.48
CA GLU A 69 -1.17 10.29 -15.94
C GLU A 69 -1.70 9.05 -16.67
N LYS A 70 -1.35 7.84 -16.22
CA LYS A 70 -1.66 6.60 -16.95
C LYS A 70 -2.80 5.78 -16.35
N PHE A 71 -2.91 5.75 -15.02
CA PHE A 71 -4.02 5.06 -14.37
C PHE A 71 -5.26 5.96 -14.24
N GLY A 72 -5.08 7.22 -13.82
CA GLY A 72 -6.10 8.26 -13.88
C GLY A 72 -7.23 8.14 -12.86
N LYS A 73 -6.99 7.43 -11.74
CA LYS A 73 -7.89 7.32 -10.59
C LYS A 73 -7.20 7.85 -9.33
N GLU A 74 -7.68 7.45 -8.16
CA GLU A 74 -7.13 7.88 -6.87
C GLU A 74 -5.63 7.52 -6.76
N VAL A 75 -4.80 8.48 -6.34
CA VAL A 75 -3.35 8.30 -6.17
C VAL A 75 -3.00 8.50 -4.70
N HIS A 76 -2.48 7.45 -4.07
CA HIS A 76 -1.92 7.51 -2.73
C HIS A 76 -0.39 7.59 -2.82
N ALA A 77 0.24 8.40 -2.00
CA ALA A 77 1.70 8.47 -1.95
C ALA A 77 2.20 8.16 -0.54
N TYR A 78 3.12 7.21 -0.45
CA TYR A 78 3.88 6.92 0.74
C TYR A 78 5.36 6.74 0.38
N CYS A 79 6.20 7.66 0.85
CA CYS A 79 7.65 7.54 0.82
C CYS A 79 8.19 7.50 2.25
N VAL A 80 9.24 6.69 2.49
CA VAL A 80 9.87 6.61 3.82
C VAL A 80 10.44 7.97 4.23
N ALA A 81 10.94 8.73 3.25
CA ALA A 81 11.38 10.10 3.45
C ALA A 81 11.01 10.96 2.24
N TYR A 82 10.56 12.17 2.49
CA TYR A 82 10.30 13.18 1.47
C TYR A 82 11.36 14.26 1.54
N THR A 83 11.87 14.69 0.41
CA THR A 83 12.60 15.95 0.29
C THR A 83 11.63 17.14 0.17
N LYS A 84 12.17 18.35 0.33
CA LYS A 84 11.37 19.58 0.19
C LYS A 84 10.75 19.75 -1.19
N ASP A 85 11.44 19.31 -2.22
CA ASP A 85 10.99 19.48 -3.60
C ASP A 85 10.07 18.34 -4.04
N GLU A 86 10.36 17.10 -3.64
CA GLU A 86 9.50 15.95 -3.94
C GLU A 86 8.12 16.09 -3.32
N ILE A 87 8.02 16.51 -2.05
CA ILE A 87 6.70 16.64 -1.41
C ILE A 87 5.78 17.62 -2.12
N ARG A 88 6.34 18.69 -2.70
CA ARG A 88 5.56 19.66 -3.49
C ARG A 88 5.01 19.03 -4.77
N GLY A 89 5.84 18.27 -5.47
CA GLY A 89 5.44 17.54 -6.68
C GLY A 89 4.43 16.44 -6.37
N ILE A 90 4.71 15.63 -5.36
CA ILE A 90 3.83 14.52 -4.93
C ILE A 90 2.45 15.03 -4.52
N SER A 91 2.36 16.12 -3.74
CA SER A 91 1.07 16.68 -3.28
C SER A 91 0.20 17.20 -4.42
N ARG A 92 0.77 17.60 -5.54
CA ARG A 92 0.01 18.00 -6.72
C ARG A 92 -0.57 16.82 -7.51
N LEU A 93 0.03 15.66 -7.36
CA LEU A 93 -0.29 14.46 -8.12
C LEU A 93 -1.11 13.45 -7.32
N SER A 94 -1.20 13.63 -6.00
CA SER A 94 -1.78 12.64 -5.09
C SER A 94 -3.04 13.14 -4.41
N ASP A 95 -3.98 12.24 -4.17
CA ASP A 95 -5.19 12.50 -3.39
C ASP A 95 -4.93 12.27 -1.90
N LYS A 96 -4.02 11.31 -1.58
CA LYS A 96 -3.58 11.02 -0.21
C LYS A 96 -2.05 11.05 -0.11
N VAL A 97 -1.54 11.71 0.92
CA VAL A 97 -0.10 11.74 1.24
C VAL A 97 0.11 11.18 2.64
N ILE A 98 0.92 10.15 2.74
CA ILE A 98 1.19 9.43 3.98
C ILE A 98 2.62 9.70 4.42
N PHE A 99 2.78 10.23 5.63
CA PHE A 99 4.08 10.46 6.23
C PHE A 99 4.54 9.27 7.06
N ASN A 100 5.84 9.02 7.06
CA ASN A 100 6.43 7.91 7.80
C ASN A 100 6.59 8.20 9.29
N SER A 101 6.76 9.47 9.68
CA SER A 101 6.97 9.89 11.07
C SER A 101 6.28 11.21 11.36
N TYR A 102 6.04 11.47 12.65
CA TYR A 102 5.47 12.73 13.11
C TYR A 102 6.38 13.93 12.82
N SER A 103 7.68 13.74 12.87
CA SER A 103 8.64 14.81 12.52
C SER A 103 8.50 15.23 11.06
N GLN A 104 8.37 14.29 10.13
CA GLN A 104 8.09 14.59 8.73
C GLN A 104 6.73 15.25 8.55
N LEU A 105 5.70 14.73 9.21
CA LEU A 105 4.35 15.30 9.20
C LEU A 105 4.39 16.77 9.60
N LYS A 106 4.97 17.11 10.75
CA LYS A 106 5.12 18.51 11.19
C LYS A 106 5.85 19.39 10.18
N LYS A 107 6.97 18.89 9.64
CA LYS A 107 7.82 19.62 8.71
C LYS A 107 7.11 19.94 7.40
N TYR A 108 6.28 19.04 6.90
CA TYR A 108 5.74 19.12 5.54
C TYR A 108 4.20 19.23 5.46
N TYR A 109 3.49 19.21 6.59
CA TYR A 109 2.03 19.27 6.63
C TYR A 109 1.44 20.38 5.75
N ARG A 110 1.99 21.60 5.87
CA ARG A 110 1.53 22.76 5.09
C ARG A 110 1.73 22.61 3.58
N ARG A 111 2.64 21.72 3.15
CA ARG A 111 2.92 21.45 1.72
C ARG A 111 2.00 20.39 1.14
N ALA A 112 1.36 19.61 1.98
CA ALA A 112 0.37 18.62 1.60
C ALA A 112 -1.06 19.17 1.57
N LYS A 113 -1.22 20.50 1.55
CA LYS A 113 -2.53 21.14 1.40
C LYS A 113 -3.21 20.69 0.10
N GLY A 114 -4.48 20.29 0.19
CA GLY A 114 -5.24 19.75 -0.94
C GLY A 114 -5.27 18.23 -1.01
N CYS A 115 -4.42 17.56 -0.21
CA CYS A 115 -4.45 16.10 -0.07
C CYS A 115 -5.06 15.70 1.28
N GLU A 116 -5.62 14.51 1.33
CA GLU A 116 -5.87 13.84 2.62
C GLU A 116 -4.52 13.37 3.20
N VAL A 117 -4.25 13.80 4.43
CA VAL A 117 -2.97 13.51 5.09
C VAL A 117 -3.09 12.30 6.01
N GLY A 118 -2.13 11.39 5.90
CA GLY A 118 -2.02 10.21 6.74
C GLY A 118 -0.68 10.06 7.43
N LEU A 119 -0.65 9.17 8.42
CA LEU A 119 0.56 8.75 9.11
C LEU A 119 0.69 7.23 9.05
N ARG A 120 1.88 6.74 8.74
CA ARG A 120 2.18 5.32 8.88
C ARG A 120 2.37 5.00 10.36
N LEU A 121 1.69 3.97 10.84
CA LEU A 121 1.86 3.46 12.19
C LEU A 121 2.60 2.12 12.15
N ASN A 122 3.48 1.94 13.14
CA ASN A 122 4.11 0.65 13.41
C ASN A 122 3.39 0.02 14.63
N PRO A 123 2.62 -1.05 14.43
CA PRO A 123 1.88 -1.67 15.52
C PRO A 123 2.79 -2.39 16.53
N GLY A 124 4.03 -2.70 16.16
CA GLY A 124 4.95 -3.47 17.00
C GLY A 124 4.57 -4.95 17.13
N ILE A 125 3.73 -5.46 16.22
CA ILE A 125 3.37 -6.88 16.11
C ILE A 125 3.61 -7.35 14.68
N SER A 126 4.23 -8.50 14.54
CA SER A 126 4.48 -9.14 13.24
C SER A 126 4.60 -10.65 13.43
N TYR A 127 4.21 -11.38 12.42
CA TYR A 127 4.39 -12.82 12.30
C TYR A 127 5.22 -13.15 11.05
N SER A 128 6.04 -12.20 10.59
CA SER A 128 6.95 -12.41 9.46
C SER A 128 8.00 -13.47 9.81
N HIS A 129 8.26 -14.36 8.86
CA HIS A 129 9.29 -15.39 9.02
C HIS A 129 10.70 -14.86 8.70
N TYR A 130 10.81 -13.69 8.10
CA TYR A 130 12.07 -13.11 7.65
C TYR A 130 12.30 -11.73 8.26
N ASP A 131 13.18 -11.67 9.24
CA ASP A 131 13.41 -10.47 10.07
C ASP A 131 13.81 -9.23 9.25
N LEU A 132 14.64 -9.39 8.22
CA LEU A 132 15.05 -8.25 7.37
C LEU A 132 13.89 -7.62 6.59
N ALA A 133 12.89 -8.42 6.21
CA ALA A 133 11.70 -7.95 5.49
C ALA A 133 10.59 -7.48 6.45
N ASP A 134 10.73 -7.73 7.76
CA ASP A 134 9.72 -7.36 8.74
C ASP A 134 9.72 -5.85 9.03
N PRO A 135 8.67 -5.13 8.65
CA PRO A 135 8.57 -3.70 8.94
C PRO A 135 8.33 -3.39 10.41
N ALA A 136 7.92 -4.36 11.21
CA ALA A 136 7.66 -4.20 12.65
C ALA A 136 8.80 -4.74 13.54
N ARG A 137 9.91 -5.17 12.94
CA ARG A 137 11.08 -5.65 13.70
C ARG A 137 11.62 -4.61 14.67
N ARG A 138 12.38 -5.08 15.65
CA ARG A 138 13.09 -4.21 16.60
C ARG A 138 13.94 -3.17 15.86
N PHE A 139 13.93 -1.92 16.32
CA PHE A 139 14.63 -0.78 15.71
C PHE A 139 14.19 -0.44 14.27
N SER A 140 13.02 -0.87 13.85
CA SER A 140 12.48 -0.45 12.57
C SER A 140 12.28 1.08 12.53
N ARG A 141 12.74 1.71 11.44
CA ARG A 141 12.48 3.12 11.16
C ARG A 141 11.12 3.37 10.50
N LEU A 142 10.32 2.33 10.28
CA LEU A 142 9.13 2.37 9.46
C LEU A 142 7.88 2.58 10.32
N GLY A 143 7.35 3.79 10.24
CA GLY A 143 6.12 4.17 10.94
C GLY A 143 6.35 4.62 12.38
N GLU A 144 5.36 5.32 12.91
CA GLU A 144 5.34 5.82 14.29
C GLU A 144 4.81 4.74 15.23
N SER A 145 5.48 4.53 16.36
CA SER A 145 5.10 3.51 17.34
C SER A 145 4.71 4.09 18.71
N ASP A 146 5.21 5.30 19.03
CA ASP A 146 4.91 5.95 20.31
C ASP A 146 3.49 6.51 20.34
N ILE A 147 2.71 6.06 21.33
CA ILE A 147 1.29 6.42 21.48
C ILE A 147 1.10 7.91 21.77
N SER A 148 1.98 8.52 22.54
CA SER A 148 1.90 9.95 22.86
C SER A 148 2.07 10.80 21.60
N THR A 149 3.05 10.46 20.79
CA THR A 149 3.33 11.05 19.48
C THR A 149 2.19 10.85 18.50
N ILE A 150 1.60 9.64 18.47
CA ILE A 150 0.45 9.33 17.61
C ILE A 150 -0.78 10.16 18.03
N ARG A 151 -1.01 10.32 19.34
CA ARG A 151 -2.07 11.21 19.84
C ARG A 151 -1.86 12.66 19.45
N ALA A 152 -0.63 13.16 19.50
CA ALA A 152 -0.32 14.52 19.02
C ALA A 152 -0.55 14.66 17.50
N ALA A 153 -0.16 13.65 16.71
CA ALA A 153 -0.36 13.61 15.27
C ALA A 153 -1.84 13.55 14.86
N SER A 154 -2.70 12.98 15.70
CA SER A 154 -4.12 12.73 15.37
C SER A 154 -4.92 13.98 15.01
N LYS A 155 -4.44 15.16 15.42
CA LYS A 155 -5.06 16.47 15.10
C LYS A 155 -4.75 16.93 13.66
N LEU A 156 -3.77 16.33 13.01
CA LEU A 156 -3.25 16.74 11.70
C LEU A 156 -3.57 15.73 10.58
N ILE A 157 -4.05 14.53 10.93
CA ILE A 157 -4.25 13.45 9.97
C ILE A 157 -5.72 13.11 9.80
N SER A 158 -6.09 12.70 8.60
CA SER A 158 -7.42 12.17 8.27
C SER A 158 -7.43 10.64 8.13
N GLY A 159 -6.25 10.01 8.10
CA GLY A 159 -6.13 8.57 7.98
C GLY A 159 -4.80 8.02 8.44
N ILE A 160 -4.69 6.70 8.44
CA ILE A 160 -3.48 5.98 8.80
C ILE A 160 -3.15 4.91 7.77
N MET A 161 -1.87 4.54 7.73
CA MET A 161 -1.38 3.38 6.97
C MET A 161 -0.72 2.40 7.93
N LEU A 162 -1.05 1.14 7.76
CA LEU A 162 -0.46 0.01 8.48
C LEU A 162 0.16 -0.94 7.45
N HIS A 163 1.44 -1.19 7.60
CA HIS A 163 2.16 -2.16 6.77
C HIS A 163 2.93 -3.10 7.71
N PHE A 164 2.41 -4.27 7.89
CA PHE A 164 2.86 -5.27 8.84
C PHE A 164 2.62 -6.68 8.28
N ASN A 165 3.10 -7.70 8.98
CA ASN A 165 2.80 -9.09 8.70
C ASN A 165 3.16 -9.53 7.27
N CYS A 166 4.34 -9.10 6.79
CA CYS A 166 4.85 -9.53 5.49
C CYS A 166 5.20 -11.02 5.50
N GLU A 167 4.97 -11.70 4.35
CA GLU A 167 5.33 -13.11 4.13
C GLU A 167 4.65 -14.10 5.08
N ASN A 168 3.53 -13.75 5.67
CA ASN A 168 2.75 -14.66 6.50
C ASN A 168 1.58 -15.25 5.70
N SER A 169 1.45 -16.58 5.73
CA SER A 169 0.37 -17.31 5.06
C SER A 169 -0.74 -17.75 6.01
N ASP A 170 -0.60 -17.55 7.32
CA ASP A 170 -1.62 -17.93 8.31
C ASP A 170 -2.63 -16.81 8.53
N ILE A 171 -3.86 -17.06 8.12
CA ILE A 171 -4.98 -16.13 8.30
C ILE A 171 -5.27 -15.82 9.77
N LYS A 172 -5.03 -16.77 10.69
CA LYS A 172 -5.25 -16.56 12.13
C LYS A 172 -4.31 -15.49 12.68
N ASN A 173 -3.05 -15.50 12.24
CA ASN A 173 -2.08 -14.47 12.59
C ASN A 173 -2.50 -13.09 12.07
N PHE A 174 -3.05 -13.04 10.86
CA PHE A 174 -3.57 -11.79 10.30
C PHE A 174 -4.75 -11.26 11.11
N VAL A 175 -5.74 -12.11 11.42
CA VAL A 175 -6.90 -11.74 12.24
C VAL A 175 -6.46 -11.26 13.63
N SER A 176 -5.57 -12.00 14.30
CA SER A 176 -5.02 -11.61 15.60
C SER A 176 -4.31 -10.26 15.56
N SER A 177 -3.60 -9.97 14.47
CA SER A 177 -2.97 -8.66 14.27
C SER A 177 -4.01 -7.55 14.14
N ILE A 178 -5.08 -7.76 13.39
CA ILE A 178 -6.16 -6.77 13.23
C ILE A 178 -6.86 -6.52 14.56
N ASP A 179 -7.15 -7.55 15.33
CA ASP A 179 -7.76 -7.42 16.67
C ASP A 179 -6.86 -6.62 17.64
N TYR A 180 -5.56 -6.92 17.64
CA TYR A 180 -4.59 -6.19 18.43
C TYR A 180 -4.54 -4.70 18.03
N ILE A 181 -4.44 -4.41 16.73
CA ILE A 181 -4.40 -3.06 16.17
C ILE A 181 -5.68 -2.30 16.51
N SER A 182 -6.83 -2.94 16.38
CA SER A 182 -8.13 -2.34 16.68
C SER A 182 -8.25 -1.91 18.14
N ARG A 183 -7.77 -2.75 19.04
CA ARG A 183 -7.72 -2.41 20.48
C ARG A 183 -6.71 -1.31 20.79
N LYS A 184 -5.48 -1.46 20.29
CA LYS A 184 -4.38 -0.52 20.56
C LYS A 184 -4.67 0.90 20.06
N TYR A 185 -5.31 1.03 18.90
CA TYR A 185 -5.60 2.33 18.27
C TYR A 185 -7.08 2.72 18.31
N SER A 186 -7.88 2.10 19.17
CA SER A 186 -9.34 2.37 19.31
C SER A 186 -9.67 3.85 19.48
N PHE A 187 -8.84 4.60 20.23
CA PHE A 187 -8.97 6.03 20.45
C PHE A 187 -8.83 6.87 19.17
N LEU A 188 -8.17 6.33 18.16
CA LEU A 188 -7.85 6.99 16.90
C LEU A 188 -8.81 6.58 15.80
N LEU A 189 -9.08 5.28 15.65
CA LEU A 189 -9.83 4.70 14.51
C LEU A 189 -11.22 5.33 14.32
N LYS A 190 -11.92 5.66 15.41
CA LYS A 190 -13.25 6.30 15.34
C LYS A 190 -13.26 7.71 14.76
N LYS A 191 -12.10 8.36 14.66
CA LYS A 191 -11.94 9.75 14.20
C LYS A 191 -11.42 9.83 12.77
N LEU A 192 -10.95 8.71 12.22
CA LEU A 192 -10.33 8.67 10.91
C LEU A 192 -11.36 8.50 9.80
N LYS A 193 -11.07 9.12 8.66
CA LYS A 193 -11.85 8.95 7.43
C LYS A 193 -11.47 7.66 6.69
N TRP A 194 -10.22 7.21 6.82
CA TRP A 194 -9.72 6.03 6.12
C TRP A 194 -8.58 5.34 6.86
N VAL A 195 -8.47 4.05 6.61
CA VAL A 195 -7.36 3.19 7.04
C VAL A 195 -6.83 2.47 5.80
N SER A 196 -5.54 2.57 5.55
CA SER A 196 -4.84 1.84 4.49
C SER A 196 -4.11 0.65 5.08
N LEU A 197 -4.46 -0.55 4.64
CA LEU A 197 -3.80 -1.78 5.03
C LEU A 197 -2.92 -2.26 3.88
N VAL A 198 -1.64 -2.49 4.18
CA VAL A 198 -0.71 -3.17 3.28
C VAL A 198 -0.25 -4.42 3.99
N ALA A 199 -0.68 -5.56 3.48
CA ALA A 199 -0.25 -6.87 3.96
C ALA A 199 0.13 -7.72 2.75
N VAL A 200 1.28 -8.38 2.81
CA VAL A 200 1.63 -9.39 1.82
C VAL A 200 1.15 -10.73 2.37
N TYR A 201 -0.02 -11.15 1.90
CA TYR A 201 -0.52 -12.49 2.15
C TYR A 201 -0.08 -13.39 1.01
N ILE A 202 0.74 -14.38 1.31
CA ILE A 202 1.13 -15.39 0.34
C ILE A 202 0.01 -16.43 0.29
N SER A 203 -0.89 -16.28 -0.66
CA SER A 203 -1.85 -17.33 -0.98
C SER A 203 -1.09 -18.52 -1.59
N GLN A 204 -0.92 -19.58 -0.82
CA GLN A 204 -0.42 -20.86 -1.35
C GLN A 204 -1.51 -21.55 -2.18
N ARG A 205 -1.79 -21.04 -3.37
CA ARG A 205 -2.33 -21.89 -4.43
C ARG A 205 -1.14 -22.62 -5.05
N LYS A 206 -0.84 -23.81 -4.55
CA LYS A 206 0.21 -24.70 -5.06
C LYS A 206 0.08 -25.02 -6.56
N ASP A 207 -1.09 -24.79 -7.15
CA ASP A 207 -1.39 -25.25 -8.50
C ASP A 207 -1.04 -24.28 -9.64
N THR A 208 -0.64 -23.05 -9.34
CA THR A 208 -0.41 -22.05 -10.38
C THR A 208 1.08 -21.82 -10.68
N LEU A 209 1.99 -22.13 -9.76
CA LEU A 209 3.44 -21.92 -9.95
C LEU A 209 4.19 -23.14 -10.49
N SER A 210 3.67 -24.36 -10.29
CA SER A 210 4.35 -25.58 -10.73
C SER A 210 4.22 -25.87 -12.24
N ARG A 211 3.28 -25.24 -12.94
CA ARG A 211 3.08 -25.47 -14.40
C ARG A 211 3.82 -24.49 -15.31
N SER A 212 4.38 -23.40 -14.81
CA SER A 212 5.05 -22.41 -15.65
C SER A 212 6.57 -22.59 -15.80
N PHE A 213 7.18 -23.51 -15.03
CA PHE A 213 8.63 -23.77 -15.10
C PHE A 213 9.01 -25.18 -15.63
N ALA A 214 8.05 -25.99 -16.01
CA ALA A 214 8.29 -27.37 -16.50
C ALA A 214 8.26 -27.47 -18.03
N GLY A 215 8.55 -26.40 -18.75
CA GLY A 215 8.50 -26.41 -20.22
C GLY A 215 9.50 -25.46 -20.87
N TYR A 216 10.79 -25.62 -20.53
CA TYR A 216 11.91 -25.13 -21.37
C TYR A 216 13.09 -26.07 -21.20
#